data_d53a255d3a1ddc422c0e1fc0e5e75c7c
#
_entry.id   d53a255d3a1ddc422c0e1fc0e5e75c7c
#
_cell.length_a   1.000
_cell.length_b   1.000
_cell.length_c   1.000
_cell.angle_alpha   90.00
_cell.angle_beta   90.00
_cell.angle_gamma   90.00
#
_symmetry.space_group_name_H-M   'P 1'
#
loop_
_entity.id
_entity.type
_entity.pdbx_description
1 polymer ?
#
loop_
_entity_poly.entity_id
_entity_poly.type
_entity_poly.pdbx_seq_one_letter_code
_entity_poly.pdbx_strand_id
1 'polypeptide(L)'
;MFRPMRRFKQQLPEDEALDVLKHAKRGVLSVTGDDGWPYGVWLNPYYHETDGRIYFHGSKEGHKIDALRKDSRASFTVIDEGVRDEGGWAYTFRSVVVFGRVEFVEDKDFALEMCRELARRFNPSEEDIEKEIQMAAARVQMLCLIPEHITGKRVHEA
;
A
#
# COMPACT_ATOMS: atom_id res chain seq x y z
N MET A 1 18.93 -2.77 10.24
CA MET A 1 19.02 -3.94 9.33
C MET A 1 17.73 -4.73 9.43
N PHE A 2 17.14 -5.07 8.30
CA PHE A 2 15.91 -5.85 8.26
C PHE A 2 16.21 -7.35 8.41
N ARG A 3 15.33 -8.06 9.11
CA ARG A 3 15.47 -9.50 9.31
C ARG A 3 15.23 -10.27 8.01
N PRO A 4 16.09 -11.23 7.64
CA PRO A 4 15.82 -12.11 6.50
C PRO A 4 14.60 -12.99 6.76
N MET A 5 13.92 -13.39 5.69
CA MET A 5 12.74 -14.23 5.77
C MET A 5 13.12 -15.66 6.28
N ARG A 6 12.48 -16.11 7.34
CA ARG A 6 12.69 -17.46 7.90
C ARG A 6 12.36 -18.56 6.88
N ARG A 7 11.24 -18.41 6.16
CA ARG A 7 10.82 -19.37 5.15
C ARG A 7 11.33 -18.96 3.76
N PHE A 8 12.64 -18.83 3.61
CA PHE A 8 13.30 -18.36 2.39
C PHE A 8 12.95 -19.17 1.13
N LYS A 9 12.59 -20.46 1.26
CA LYS A 9 12.15 -21.31 0.14
C LYS A 9 10.79 -20.89 -0.45
N GLN A 10 10.01 -20.12 0.31
CA GLN A 10 8.73 -19.58 -0.11
C GLN A 10 8.83 -18.10 -0.55
N GLN A 11 10.04 -17.55 -0.50
CA GLN A 11 10.27 -16.16 -0.88
C GLN A 11 10.00 -15.96 -2.37
N LEU A 12 9.24 -14.91 -2.68
CA LEU A 12 9.02 -14.50 -4.06
C LEU A 12 10.25 -13.80 -4.63
N PRO A 13 10.55 -13.98 -5.92
CA PRO A 13 11.39 -13.05 -6.64
C PRO A 13 10.86 -11.61 -6.55
N GLU A 14 11.74 -10.63 -6.68
CA GLU A 14 11.38 -9.21 -6.53
C GLU A 14 10.28 -8.78 -7.51
N ASP A 15 10.38 -9.18 -8.77
CA ASP A 15 9.39 -8.87 -9.81
C ASP A 15 8.00 -9.41 -9.48
N GLU A 16 7.90 -10.61 -8.91
CA GLU A 16 6.62 -11.16 -8.45
C GLU A 16 6.07 -10.41 -7.23
N ALA A 17 6.92 -9.99 -6.30
CA ALA A 17 6.49 -9.18 -5.15
C ALA A 17 5.95 -7.81 -5.61
N LEU A 18 6.61 -7.17 -6.57
CA LEU A 18 6.16 -5.92 -7.17
C LEU A 18 4.86 -6.10 -7.95
N ASP A 19 4.67 -7.22 -8.64
CA ASP A 19 3.42 -7.57 -9.31
C ASP A 19 2.24 -7.63 -8.32
N VAL A 20 2.43 -8.24 -7.16
CA VAL A 20 1.41 -8.26 -6.10
C VAL A 20 1.08 -6.86 -5.61
N LEU A 21 2.08 -6.02 -5.36
CA LEU A 21 1.89 -4.62 -4.96
C LEU A 21 1.13 -3.81 -6.01
N LYS A 22 1.48 -3.99 -7.27
CA LYS A 22 0.87 -3.29 -8.41
C LYS A 22 -0.62 -3.61 -8.56
N HIS A 23 -1.01 -4.84 -8.32
CA HIS A 23 -2.39 -5.31 -8.53
C HIS A 23 -3.24 -5.33 -7.24
N ALA A 24 -2.63 -5.21 -6.07
CA ALA A 24 -3.38 -5.19 -4.81
C ALA A 24 -4.33 -4.00 -4.74
N LYS A 25 -5.60 -4.26 -4.49
CA LYS A 25 -6.63 -3.22 -4.36
C LYS A 25 -6.64 -2.59 -2.97
N ARG A 26 -6.28 -3.35 -1.96
CA ARG A 26 -6.26 -2.93 -0.55
C ARG A 26 -5.11 -3.58 0.17
N GLY A 27 -4.63 -2.91 1.19
CA GLY A 27 -3.65 -3.44 2.12
C GLY A 27 -3.76 -2.74 3.46
N VAL A 28 -2.93 -3.15 4.40
CA VAL A 28 -2.89 -2.56 5.74
C VAL A 28 -1.59 -1.81 5.92
N LEU A 29 -1.71 -0.51 6.17
CA LEU A 29 -0.61 0.34 6.61
C LEU A 29 -0.55 0.28 8.14
N SER A 30 0.57 -0.16 8.67
CA SER A 30 0.81 -0.25 10.11
C SER A 30 1.85 0.78 10.54
N VAL A 31 1.52 1.55 11.56
CA VAL A 31 2.33 2.64 12.10
C VAL A 31 2.42 2.50 13.62
N THR A 32 3.32 3.25 14.25
CA THR A 32 3.38 3.36 15.70
C THR A 32 2.33 4.36 16.18
N GLY A 33 1.26 3.85 16.75
CA GLY A 33 0.16 4.65 17.31
C GLY A 33 0.45 5.20 18.68
N ASP A 34 -0.60 5.68 19.35
CA ASP A 34 -0.51 6.25 20.69
C ASP A 34 -0.01 5.20 21.71
N ASP A 35 0.77 5.64 22.67
CA ASP A 35 1.39 4.82 23.71
C ASP A 35 2.22 3.64 23.16
N GLY A 36 2.70 3.75 21.91
CA GLY A 36 3.51 2.73 21.26
C GLY A 36 2.72 1.53 20.74
N TRP A 37 1.40 1.59 20.74
CA TRP A 37 0.59 0.52 20.17
C TRP A 37 0.75 0.46 18.65
N PRO A 38 0.96 -0.74 18.06
CA PRO A 38 0.87 -0.89 16.62
C PRO A 38 -0.55 -0.54 16.15
N TYR A 39 -0.65 0.37 15.20
CA TYR A 39 -1.92 0.79 14.61
C TYR A 39 -1.95 0.45 13.14
N GLY A 40 -2.87 -0.44 12.75
CA GLY A 40 -3.07 -0.86 11.37
C GLY A 40 -4.37 -0.31 10.79
N VAL A 41 -4.31 0.31 9.62
CA VAL A 41 -5.46 0.85 8.89
C VAL A 41 -5.42 0.38 7.44
N TRP A 42 -6.57 -0.05 6.91
CA TRP A 42 -6.65 -0.41 5.52
C TRP A 42 -6.63 0.82 4.62
N LEU A 43 -5.90 0.72 3.50
CA LEU A 43 -5.80 1.76 2.48
C LEU A 43 -5.80 1.15 1.09
N ASN A 44 -6.21 1.95 0.11
CA ASN A 44 -6.03 1.62 -1.30
C ASN A 44 -4.65 2.12 -1.76
N PRO A 45 -3.78 1.24 -2.26
CA PRO A 45 -2.46 1.62 -2.72
C PRO A 45 -2.44 1.97 -4.21
N TYR A 46 -1.52 2.84 -4.60
CA TYR A 46 -1.04 2.99 -5.95
C TYR A 46 0.47 2.83 -5.98
N TYR A 47 0.96 1.74 -6.58
CA TYR A 47 2.39 1.54 -6.82
C TYR A 47 2.80 2.30 -8.08
N HIS A 48 3.62 3.34 -7.92
CA HIS A 48 4.12 4.17 -9.00
C HIS A 48 5.45 3.60 -9.50
N GLU A 49 5.43 2.95 -10.67
CA GLU A 49 6.59 2.22 -11.21
C GLU A 49 7.77 3.15 -11.52
N THR A 50 7.51 4.41 -11.85
CA THR A 50 8.54 5.37 -12.23
C THR A 50 9.51 5.68 -11.08
N ASP A 51 9.00 5.78 -9.85
CA ASP A 51 9.82 6.09 -8.67
C ASP A 51 9.91 4.94 -7.66
N GLY A 52 9.19 3.84 -7.88
CA GLY A 52 9.17 2.68 -6.99
C GLY A 52 8.50 2.93 -5.65
N ARG A 53 7.63 3.92 -5.54
CA ARG A 53 6.96 4.32 -4.30
C ARG A 53 5.49 3.92 -4.30
N ILE A 54 4.90 3.89 -3.11
CA ILE A 54 3.49 3.55 -2.94
C ILE A 54 2.75 4.78 -2.41
N TYR A 55 1.71 5.17 -3.12
CA TYR A 55 0.89 6.34 -2.80
C TYR A 55 -0.46 5.93 -2.23
N PHE A 56 -0.91 6.71 -1.25
CA PHE A 56 -2.20 6.55 -0.60
C PHE A 56 -2.86 7.91 -0.44
N HIS A 57 -4.16 7.99 -0.58
CA HIS A 57 -4.90 9.18 -0.20
C HIS A 57 -5.58 8.99 1.17
N GLY A 58 -5.81 10.08 1.87
CA GLY A 58 -6.49 10.08 3.14
C GLY A 58 -6.92 11.50 3.53
N SER A 59 -7.49 11.65 4.71
CA SER A 59 -7.77 12.97 5.28
C SER A 59 -6.49 13.65 5.78
N LYS A 60 -6.56 14.96 5.96
CA LYS A 60 -5.45 15.76 6.52
C LYS A 60 -5.27 15.58 8.03
N GLU A 61 -6.25 14.97 8.68
CA GLU A 61 -6.31 14.79 10.13
C GLU A 61 -6.64 13.35 10.49
N GLY A 62 -6.33 12.94 11.70
CA GLY A 62 -6.66 11.65 12.26
C GLY A 62 -5.46 10.89 12.81
N HIS A 63 -5.74 9.77 13.49
CA HIS A 63 -4.74 8.97 14.22
C HIS A 63 -3.53 8.60 13.36
N LYS A 64 -3.75 8.11 12.15
CA LYS A 64 -2.69 7.75 11.21
C LYS A 64 -1.77 8.95 10.89
N ILE A 65 -2.37 10.14 10.69
CA ILE A 65 -1.64 11.37 10.36
C ILE A 65 -0.77 11.81 11.53
N ASP A 66 -1.35 11.83 12.74
CA ASP A 66 -0.64 12.21 13.95
C ASP A 66 0.49 11.24 14.28
N ALA A 67 0.25 9.93 14.11
CA ALA A 67 1.25 8.87 14.28
C ALA A 67 2.42 9.05 13.32
N LEU A 68 2.15 9.27 12.04
CA LEU A 68 3.19 9.43 11.00
C LEU A 68 3.98 10.73 11.15
N ARG A 69 3.40 11.79 11.72
CA ARG A 69 4.14 13.01 12.06
C ARG A 69 5.14 12.80 13.18
N LYS A 70 4.83 11.91 14.11
CA LYS A 70 5.72 11.55 15.23
C LYS A 70 6.80 10.57 14.80
N ASP A 71 6.45 9.56 14.02
CA ASP A 71 7.34 8.53 13.52
C ASP A 71 6.94 8.13 12.10
N SER A 72 7.78 8.45 11.13
CA SER A 72 7.53 8.19 9.71
C SER A 72 7.66 6.72 9.31
N ARG A 73 8.22 5.88 10.19
CA ARG A 73 8.39 4.44 9.90
C ARG A 73 7.05 3.74 9.82
N ALA A 74 6.90 2.93 8.79
CA ALA A 74 5.68 2.17 8.57
C ALA A 74 5.97 0.82 7.92
N SER A 75 5.03 -0.08 8.04
CA SER A 75 4.97 -1.26 7.18
C SER A 75 3.64 -1.30 6.44
N PHE A 76 3.68 -1.76 5.19
CA PHE A 76 2.48 -1.97 4.37
C PHE A 76 2.40 -3.42 3.95
N THR A 77 1.28 -4.06 4.24
CA THR A 77 1.06 -5.47 3.96
C THR A 77 -0.10 -5.64 3.00
N VAL A 78 0.13 -6.41 1.94
CA VAL A 78 -0.88 -6.81 0.97
C VAL A 78 -0.91 -8.32 0.80
N ILE A 79 -2.04 -8.82 0.37
CA ILE A 79 -2.26 -10.21 0.02
C ILE A 79 -3.07 -10.26 -1.27
N ASP A 80 -2.76 -11.18 -2.17
CA ASP A 80 -3.58 -11.41 -3.36
C ASP A 80 -4.78 -12.32 -3.05
N GLU A 81 -5.68 -12.48 -4.01
CA GLU A 81 -6.87 -13.31 -3.84
C GLU A 81 -6.55 -14.81 -3.80
N GLY A 82 -5.37 -15.18 -4.29
CA GLY A 82 -4.94 -16.57 -4.37
C GLY A 82 -5.69 -17.39 -5.43
N VAL A 83 -5.27 -18.62 -5.56
CA VAL A 83 -5.87 -19.61 -6.44
C VAL A 83 -6.22 -20.84 -5.62
N ARG A 84 -7.48 -21.26 -5.71
CA ARG A 84 -7.97 -22.46 -5.03
C ARG A 84 -7.54 -23.72 -5.80
N ASP A 85 -7.12 -24.74 -5.07
CA ASP A 85 -6.83 -26.06 -5.66
C ASP A 85 -8.09 -26.66 -6.27
N GLU A 86 -7.94 -27.26 -7.46
CA GLU A 86 -9.06 -27.93 -8.13
C GLU A 86 -9.54 -29.11 -7.27
N GLY A 87 -10.85 -29.12 -6.97
CA GLY A 87 -11.49 -30.16 -6.16
C GLY A 87 -11.11 -30.13 -4.66
N GLY A 88 -10.30 -29.17 -4.23
CA GLY A 88 -9.85 -29.01 -2.84
C GLY A 88 -10.40 -27.77 -2.15
N TRP A 89 -9.97 -27.56 -0.91
CA TRP A 89 -10.26 -26.38 -0.11
C TRP A 89 -9.11 -25.39 0.00
N ALA A 90 -7.87 -25.87 -0.21
CA ALA A 90 -6.66 -25.10 -0.03
C ALA A 90 -6.46 -24.05 -1.11
N TYR A 91 -5.89 -22.91 -0.72
CA TYR A 91 -5.48 -21.85 -1.62
C TYR A 91 -3.97 -21.74 -1.69
N THR A 92 -3.47 -21.38 -2.86
CA THR A 92 -2.12 -20.83 -3.02
C THR A 92 -2.24 -19.34 -3.21
N PHE A 93 -1.62 -18.56 -2.35
CA PHE A 93 -1.67 -17.10 -2.39
C PHE A 93 -0.29 -16.48 -2.16
N ARG A 94 -0.18 -15.22 -2.53
CA ARG A 94 1.03 -14.43 -2.36
C ARG A 94 0.73 -13.25 -1.41
N SER A 95 1.68 -12.96 -0.55
CA SER A 95 1.64 -11.79 0.33
C SER A 95 2.95 -11.00 0.23
N VAL A 96 2.86 -9.70 0.43
CA VAL A 96 4.03 -8.81 0.41
C VAL A 96 3.99 -7.91 1.63
N VAL A 97 5.15 -7.74 2.25
CA VAL A 97 5.37 -6.78 3.33
C VAL A 97 6.43 -5.79 2.88
N VAL A 98 6.09 -4.52 2.95
CA VAL A 98 6.97 -3.40 2.67
C VAL A 98 7.30 -2.69 3.96
N PHE A 99 8.57 -2.55 4.29
CA PHE A 99 9.03 -1.62 5.32
C PHE A 99 9.55 -0.36 4.67
N GLY A 100 9.25 0.79 5.25
CA GLY A 100 9.72 2.06 4.71
C GLY A 100 9.33 3.24 5.59
N ARG A 101 9.45 4.41 4.99
CA ARG A 101 9.09 5.67 5.62
C ARG A 101 8.02 6.38 4.80
N VAL A 102 7.07 6.97 5.50
CA VAL A 102 5.99 7.74 4.88
C VAL A 102 6.34 9.22 4.90
N GLU A 103 6.21 9.86 3.75
CA GLU A 103 6.28 11.29 3.57
C GLU A 103 4.92 11.84 3.17
N PHE A 104 4.64 13.08 3.57
CA PHE A 104 3.47 13.82 3.13
C PHE A 104 3.82 14.51 1.81
N VAL A 105 3.01 14.27 0.77
CA VAL A 105 3.22 14.89 -0.54
C VAL A 105 2.73 16.35 -0.48
N GLU A 106 3.66 17.28 -0.60
CA GLU A 106 3.39 18.73 -0.50
C GLU A 106 3.18 19.39 -1.86
N ASP A 107 3.80 18.85 -2.92
CA ASP A 107 3.57 19.31 -4.30
C ASP A 107 2.12 19.00 -4.70
N LYS A 108 1.34 20.06 -4.83
CA LYS A 108 -0.12 19.95 -5.10
C LYS A 108 -0.43 19.33 -6.45
N ASP A 109 0.32 19.68 -7.48
CA ASP A 109 0.08 19.18 -8.84
C ASP A 109 0.42 17.69 -8.92
N PHE A 110 1.54 17.30 -8.33
CA PHE A 110 1.93 15.91 -8.24
C PHE A 110 0.95 15.10 -7.36
N ALA A 111 0.52 15.63 -6.23
CA ALA A 111 -0.48 14.99 -5.38
C ALA A 111 -1.80 14.74 -6.13
N LEU A 112 -2.27 15.69 -6.91
CA LEU A 112 -3.47 15.55 -7.74
C LEU A 112 -3.29 14.50 -8.83
N GLU A 113 -2.12 14.43 -9.45
CA GLU A 113 -1.84 13.40 -10.45
C GLU A 113 -1.85 12.01 -9.82
N MET A 114 -1.25 11.83 -8.65
CA MET A 114 -1.30 10.56 -7.92
C MET A 114 -2.72 10.19 -7.47
N CYS A 115 -3.55 11.18 -7.12
CA CYS A 115 -4.98 10.96 -6.87
C CYS A 115 -5.69 10.42 -8.12
N ARG A 116 -5.41 10.97 -9.31
CA ARG A 116 -5.98 10.49 -10.57
C ARG A 116 -5.56 9.06 -10.86
N GLU A 117 -4.27 8.78 -10.75
CA GLU A 117 -3.73 7.43 -10.99
C GLU A 117 -4.35 6.40 -10.03
N LEU A 118 -4.48 6.74 -8.76
CA LEU A 118 -5.14 5.90 -7.77
C LEU A 118 -6.62 5.69 -8.13
N ALA A 119 -7.33 6.74 -8.50
CA ALA A 119 -8.74 6.68 -8.85
C ALA A 119 -8.99 5.83 -10.11
N ARG A 120 -8.14 5.93 -11.12
CA ARG A 120 -8.22 5.11 -12.36
C ARG A 120 -8.19 3.61 -12.10
N ARG A 121 -7.63 3.18 -10.99
CA ARG A 121 -7.64 1.76 -10.61
C ARG A 121 -9.03 1.23 -10.26
N PHE A 122 -9.96 2.11 -9.90
CA PHE A 122 -11.29 1.76 -9.39
C PHE A 122 -12.43 2.34 -10.23
N ASN A 123 -12.19 3.41 -10.95
CA ASN A 123 -13.18 4.12 -11.75
C ASN A 123 -12.68 4.30 -13.19
N PRO A 124 -13.39 3.77 -14.20
CA PRO A 124 -12.98 3.92 -15.60
C PRO A 124 -13.36 5.26 -16.22
N SER A 125 -14.17 6.09 -15.54
CA SER A 125 -14.67 7.35 -16.05
C SER A 125 -13.75 8.51 -15.67
N GLU A 126 -13.01 9.06 -16.61
CA GLU A 126 -12.18 10.25 -16.39
C GLU A 126 -13.01 11.47 -15.96
N GLU A 127 -14.23 11.62 -16.48
CA GLU A 127 -15.14 12.72 -16.08
C GLU A 127 -15.52 12.62 -14.60
N ASP A 128 -15.84 11.42 -14.11
CA ASP A 128 -16.20 11.20 -12.72
C ASP A 128 -15.00 11.40 -11.80
N ILE A 129 -13.81 10.94 -12.21
CA ILE A 129 -12.56 11.16 -11.47
C ILE A 129 -12.30 12.66 -11.30
N GLU A 130 -12.41 13.46 -12.36
CA GLU A 130 -12.19 14.91 -12.28
C GLU A 130 -13.22 15.60 -11.39
N LYS A 131 -14.49 15.19 -11.44
CA LYS A 131 -15.53 15.70 -10.53
C LYS A 131 -15.20 15.40 -9.07
N GLU A 132 -14.79 14.16 -8.76
CA GLU A 132 -14.41 13.76 -7.42
C GLU A 132 -13.19 14.54 -6.91
N ILE A 133 -12.19 14.74 -7.77
CA ILE A 133 -10.98 15.51 -7.43
C ILE A 133 -11.34 16.96 -7.13
N GLN A 134 -12.16 17.61 -7.96
CA GLN A 134 -12.60 18.97 -7.72
C GLN A 134 -13.36 19.13 -6.38
N MET A 135 -14.15 18.14 -6.01
CA MET A 135 -14.91 18.15 -4.76
C MET A 135 -14.06 17.85 -3.52
N ALA A 136 -13.05 17.04 -3.64
CA ALA A 136 -12.33 16.46 -2.51
C ALA A 136 -10.90 16.98 -2.32
N ALA A 137 -10.28 17.58 -3.33
CA ALA A 137 -8.85 17.94 -3.34
C ALA A 137 -8.41 18.78 -2.12
N ALA A 138 -9.24 19.69 -1.65
CA ALA A 138 -8.93 20.54 -0.50
C ALA A 138 -8.83 19.77 0.83
N ARG A 139 -9.45 18.58 0.92
CA ARG A 139 -9.55 17.75 2.14
C ARG A 139 -8.62 16.55 2.12
N VAL A 140 -8.06 16.23 0.94
CA VAL A 140 -7.22 15.05 0.75
C VAL A 140 -5.77 15.37 1.09
N GLN A 141 -5.13 14.46 1.83
CA GLN A 141 -3.69 14.38 2.00
C GLN A 141 -3.18 13.16 1.26
N MET A 142 -2.26 13.37 0.34
CA MET A 142 -1.54 12.28 -0.31
C MET A 142 -0.33 11.87 0.52
N LEU A 143 -0.23 10.59 0.82
CA LEU A 143 0.89 9.97 1.53
C LEU A 143 1.74 9.17 0.55
N CYS A 144 3.05 9.19 0.75
CA CYS A 144 4.02 8.46 -0.05
C CYS A 144 4.85 7.54 0.85
N LEU A 145 4.69 6.23 0.71
CA LEU A 145 5.58 5.25 1.34
C LEU A 145 6.79 5.01 0.45
N ILE A 146 7.97 5.33 0.96
CA ILE A 146 9.26 5.10 0.32
C ILE A 146 9.79 3.75 0.83
N PRO A 147 9.81 2.69 0.00
CA PRO A 147 10.27 1.38 0.44
C PRO A 147 11.75 1.36 0.77
N GLU A 148 12.09 0.76 1.91
CA GLU A 148 13.47 0.45 2.32
C GLU A 148 13.72 -1.06 2.23
N HIS A 149 12.66 -1.88 2.37
CA HIS A 149 12.76 -3.33 2.30
C HIS A 149 11.43 -3.95 1.88
N ILE A 150 11.47 -4.77 0.84
CA ILE A 150 10.29 -5.46 0.30
C ILE A 150 10.54 -6.96 0.36
N THR A 151 9.62 -7.70 0.95
CA THR A 151 9.62 -9.16 0.93
C THR A 151 8.28 -9.69 0.48
N GLY A 152 8.31 -10.67 -0.40
CA GLY A 152 7.14 -11.40 -0.83
C GLY A 152 7.23 -12.88 -0.46
N LYS A 153 6.08 -13.50 -0.26
CA LYS A 153 5.96 -14.90 0.13
C LYS A 153 4.82 -15.58 -0.61
N ARG A 154 5.09 -16.80 -1.11
CA ARG A 154 4.05 -17.69 -1.63
C ARG A 154 3.72 -18.73 -0.56
N VAL A 155 2.44 -18.93 -0.32
CA VAL A 155 1.94 -19.88 0.68
C VAL A 155 0.91 -20.80 0.02
N HIS A 156 1.03 -22.09 0.28
CA HIS A 156 -0.02 -23.07 0.09
C HIS A 156 -0.61 -23.42 1.45
N GLU A 157 -1.93 -23.39 1.60
CA GLU A 157 -2.61 -23.49 2.90
C GLU A 157 -2.78 -24.92 3.41
N ALA A 158 -2.46 -25.92 2.60
CA ALA A 158 -2.54 -27.32 3.01
C ALA A 158 -1.19 -27.86 3.49
#